data_ce8b0215fbe820ba8c030eff5123fbfe
#
_entry.id   ce8b0215fbe820ba8c030eff5123fbfe
#
_cell.length_a   1.000
_cell.length_b   1.000
_cell.length_c   1.000
_cell.angle_alpha   90.00
_cell.angle_beta   90.00
_cell.angle_gamma   90.00
#
_symmetry.space_group_name_H-M   'P 1'
#
loop_
_entity.id
_entity.type
_entity.pdbx_description
1 polymer ?
#
loop_
_entity_poly.entity_id
_entity_poly.type
_entity_poly.pdbx_seq_one_letter_code
_entity_poly.pdbx_strand_id
1 'polypeptide(L)'
;MIGIGIDFGTSNSAAALYDGTTVRLVSLEDATAIMPTATHLDRELLTLTGEAAVKKYIDENRDRIVELTPEIIAKTTMLTGESNVEDPHSQVETETSNVYGQPWVDRGMPGRLF
;
A
#
# COMPACT_ATOMS: atom_id res chain seq x y z
N MET A 1 27.42 -1.04 -29.61
CA MET A 1 27.09 -0.66 -28.22
C MET A 1 25.72 -1.15 -27.90
N ILE A 2 25.58 -1.85 -26.80
CA ILE A 2 24.30 -2.34 -26.31
C ILE A 2 23.81 -1.41 -25.19
N GLY A 3 22.56 -1.02 -25.27
CA GLY A 3 21.93 -0.18 -24.25
C GLY A 3 20.63 -0.79 -23.75
N ILE A 4 20.29 -0.50 -22.52
CA ILE A 4 19.00 -0.86 -21.92
C ILE A 4 18.30 0.42 -21.51
N GLY A 5 17.07 0.58 -21.98
CA GLY A 5 16.18 1.67 -21.56
C GLY A 5 15.09 1.13 -20.65
N ILE A 6 14.82 1.85 -19.57
CA ILE A 6 13.75 1.48 -18.65
C ILE A 6 12.84 2.69 -18.48
N ASP A 7 11.55 2.46 -18.66
CA ASP A 7 10.50 3.41 -18.33
C ASP A 7 9.74 2.87 -17.11
N PHE A 8 9.96 3.50 -15.97
CA PHE A 8 9.31 3.14 -14.71
C PHE A 8 8.25 4.19 -14.40
N GLY A 9 7.04 3.99 -14.96
CA GLY A 9 5.93 4.91 -14.79
C GLY A 9 5.11 4.61 -13.52
N THR A 10 4.26 5.54 -13.15
CA THR A 10 3.34 5.36 -12.01
C THR A 10 2.30 4.28 -12.23
N SER A 11 1.88 4.08 -13.47
CA SER A 11 0.84 3.09 -13.82
C SER A 11 1.41 1.90 -14.55
N ASN A 12 2.40 2.11 -15.42
CA ASN A 12 2.97 1.06 -16.26
C ASN A 12 4.48 1.19 -16.33
N SER A 13 5.12 0.04 -16.51
CA SER A 13 6.57 -0.07 -16.70
C SER A 13 6.89 -0.80 -17.99
N ALA A 14 7.98 -0.42 -18.64
CA ALA A 14 8.47 -1.04 -19.86
C ALA A 14 10.00 -1.01 -19.89
N ALA A 15 10.58 -1.92 -20.65
CA ALA A 15 12.01 -1.95 -20.90
C ALA A 15 12.30 -2.19 -22.39
N ALA A 16 13.41 -1.67 -22.86
CA ALA A 16 13.84 -1.81 -24.23
C ALA A 16 15.33 -2.12 -24.31
N LEU A 17 15.71 -2.81 -25.36
CA LEU A 17 17.10 -3.09 -25.69
C LEU A 17 17.47 -2.36 -26.97
N TYR A 18 18.67 -1.79 -26.98
CA TYR A 18 19.28 -1.23 -28.15
C TYR A 18 20.53 -2.06 -28.49
N ASP A 19 20.57 -2.62 -29.70
CA ASP A 19 21.65 -3.49 -30.13
C ASP A 19 22.75 -2.76 -30.90
N GLY A 20 22.66 -1.46 -31.00
CA GLY A 20 23.54 -0.62 -31.82
C GLY A 20 22.90 -0.17 -33.13
N THR A 21 21.80 -0.75 -33.55
CA THR A 21 21.09 -0.46 -34.79
C THR A 21 19.60 -0.24 -34.55
N THR A 22 18.95 -1.11 -33.83
CA THR A 22 17.51 -1.08 -33.59
C THR A 22 17.18 -1.12 -32.12
N VAL A 23 16.02 -0.57 -31.77
CA VAL A 23 15.44 -0.62 -30.43
C VAL A 23 14.27 -1.59 -30.45
N ARG A 24 14.23 -2.51 -29.48
CA ARG A 24 13.12 -3.44 -29.33
C ARG A 24 12.65 -3.48 -27.89
N LEU A 25 11.34 -3.60 -27.71
CA LEU A 25 10.76 -3.77 -26.39
C LEU A 25 11.03 -5.18 -25.87
N VAL A 26 11.29 -5.27 -24.57
CA VAL A 26 11.47 -6.55 -23.88
C VAL A 26 10.13 -6.98 -23.30
N SER A 27 9.78 -8.25 -23.48
CA SER A 27 8.62 -8.82 -22.81
C SER A 27 8.91 -8.97 -21.33
N LEU A 28 8.26 -8.15 -20.51
CA LEU A 28 8.38 -8.20 -19.06
C LEU A 28 7.44 -9.23 -18.44
N GLU A 29 6.34 -9.50 -19.11
CA GLU A 29 5.36 -10.53 -18.75
C GLU A 29 5.06 -11.41 -19.97
N ASP A 30 4.43 -12.55 -19.74
CA ASP A 30 4.29 -13.61 -20.74
C ASP A 30 3.76 -13.16 -22.10
N ALA A 31 2.87 -12.20 -22.14
CA ALA A 31 2.22 -11.78 -23.40
C ALA A 31 2.38 -10.29 -23.70
N THR A 32 3.01 -9.50 -22.86
CA THR A 32 3.09 -8.06 -23.03
C THR A 32 4.46 -7.48 -22.73
N ALA A 33 4.81 -6.44 -23.49
CA ALA A 33 6.00 -5.65 -23.23
C ALA A 33 5.78 -4.58 -22.14
N ILE A 34 4.54 -4.24 -21.87
CA ILE A 34 4.16 -3.24 -20.86
C ILE A 34 3.48 -3.94 -19.71
N MET A 35 3.99 -3.72 -18.51
CA MET A 35 3.41 -4.31 -17.30
C MET A 35 2.88 -3.25 -16.36
N PRO A 36 1.83 -3.53 -15.57
CA PRO A 36 1.43 -2.63 -14.51
C PRO A 36 2.56 -2.43 -13.50
N THR A 37 2.77 -1.17 -13.09
CA THR A 37 3.70 -0.84 -12.02
C THR A 37 3.00 -1.13 -10.69
N ALA A 38 2.91 -2.40 -10.33
CA ALA A 38 2.17 -2.84 -9.16
C ALA A 38 2.93 -3.96 -8.45
N THR A 39 2.88 -3.93 -7.12
CA THR A 39 3.44 -4.97 -6.27
C THR A 39 2.40 -5.36 -5.23
N HIS A 40 2.11 -6.65 -5.13
CA HIS A 40 1.25 -7.21 -4.10
C HIS A 40 2.10 -7.89 -3.04
N LEU A 41 1.82 -7.55 -1.79
CA LEU A 41 2.49 -8.15 -0.62
C LEU A 41 1.41 -8.76 0.28
N ASP A 42 1.48 -10.05 0.50
CA ASP A 42 0.56 -10.74 1.40
C ASP A 42 1.05 -10.73 2.86
N ARG A 43 0.29 -11.37 3.74
CA ARG A 43 0.62 -11.42 5.18
C ARG A 43 1.83 -12.28 5.48
N GLU A 44 2.15 -13.23 4.62
CA GLU A 44 3.34 -14.07 4.71
C GLU A 44 4.56 -13.42 4.04
N LEU A 45 4.40 -12.18 3.58
CA LEU A 45 5.44 -11.40 2.88
C LEU A 45 5.83 -11.96 1.51
N LEU A 46 4.95 -12.76 0.91
CA LEU A 46 5.11 -13.19 -0.47
C LEU A 46 4.75 -12.06 -1.41
N THR A 47 5.57 -11.87 -2.42
CA THR A 47 5.50 -10.73 -3.33
C THR A 47 5.13 -11.19 -4.73
N LEU A 48 4.15 -10.51 -5.34
CA LEU A 48 3.82 -10.60 -6.75
C LEU A 48 3.99 -9.23 -7.37
N THR A 49 4.30 -9.20 -8.65
CA THR A 49 4.46 -7.95 -9.41
C THR A 49 3.62 -7.96 -10.67
N GLY A 50 3.36 -6.77 -11.24
CA GLY A 50 2.70 -6.61 -12.51
C GLY A 50 1.24 -7.06 -12.51
N GLU A 51 0.82 -7.68 -13.60
CA GLU A 51 -0.55 -8.16 -13.78
C GLU A 51 -0.96 -9.17 -12.71
N ALA A 52 -0.06 -10.06 -12.33
CA ALA A 52 -0.31 -11.04 -11.28
C ALA A 52 -0.62 -10.37 -9.94
N ALA A 53 0.07 -9.27 -9.62
CA ALA A 53 -0.18 -8.50 -8.41
C ALA A 53 -1.58 -7.88 -8.41
N VAL A 54 -1.97 -7.25 -9.49
CA VAL A 54 -3.28 -6.62 -9.66
C VAL A 54 -4.39 -7.67 -9.55
N LYS A 55 -4.23 -8.78 -10.26
CA LYS A 55 -5.20 -9.87 -10.27
C LYS A 55 -5.36 -10.49 -8.89
N LYS A 56 -4.27 -10.72 -8.18
CA LYS A 56 -4.30 -11.27 -6.81
C LYS A 56 -5.07 -10.35 -5.87
N TYR A 57 -4.79 -9.05 -5.94
CA TYR A 57 -5.49 -8.06 -5.12
C TYR A 57 -6.99 -8.02 -5.39
N ILE A 58 -7.37 -8.03 -6.66
CA ILE A 58 -8.79 -8.04 -7.05
C ILE A 58 -9.48 -9.31 -6.55
N ASP A 59 -8.88 -10.48 -6.74
CA ASP A 59 -9.46 -11.75 -6.33
C ASP A 59 -9.62 -11.84 -4.80
N GLU A 60 -8.65 -11.36 -4.04
CA GLU A 60 -8.71 -11.37 -2.57
C GLU A 60 -9.74 -10.41 -2.00
N ASN A 61 -10.02 -9.32 -2.71
CA ASN A 61 -10.96 -8.29 -2.24
C ASN A 61 -12.35 -8.40 -2.86
N ARG A 62 -12.56 -9.32 -3.80
CA ARG A 62 -13.88 -9.56 -4.38
C ARG A 62 -14.84 -10.05 -3.31
N ASP A 63 -15.99 -9.41 -3.20
CA ASP A 63 -17.05 -9.72 -2.23
C ASP A 63 -16.61 -9.64 -0.75
N ARG A 64 -15.46 -9.04 -0.47
CA ARG A 64 -14.98 -8.87 0.90
C ARG A 64 -15.71 -7.73 1.58
N ILE A 65 -16.17 -8.00 2.80
CA ILE A 65 -16.71 -6.96 3.67
C ILE A 65 -15.55 -6.29 4.40
N VAL A 66 -15.43 -4.97 4.25
CA VAL A 66 -14.39 -4.19 4.89
C VAL A 66 -14.92 -3.65 6.22
N GLU A 67 -14.24 -3.99 7.31
CA GLU A 67 -14.49 -3.40 8.62
C GLU A 67 -13.33 -2.47 8.97
N LEU A 68 -13.63 -1.20 9.09
CA LEU A 68 -12.66 -0.21 9.50
C LEU A 68 -12.66 -0.07 11.02
N THR A 69 -11.48 -0.14 11.61
CA THR A 69 -11.28 0.07 13.04
C THR A 69 -10.37 1.28 13.26
N PRO A 70 -10.62 2.08 14.32
CA PRO A 70 -9.72 3.18 14.60
C PRO A 70 -8.38 2.66 15.09
N GLU A 71 -7.31 3.26 14.62
CA GLU A 71 -5.98 2.96 15.12
C GLU A 71 -5.79 3.65 16.48
N ILE A 72 -5.42 2.86 17.49
CA ILE A 72 -5.29 3.39 18.85
C ILE A 72 -3.90 4.01 19.03
N ILE A 73 -3.77 5.25 18.60
CA ILE A 73 -2.58 6.06 18.86
C ILE A 73 -2.74 6.82 20.19
N ALA A 74 -3.98 6.99 20.62
CA ALA A 74 -4.36 7.87 21.73
C ALA A 74 -3.97 7.36 23.12
N LYS A 75 -3.67 6.08 23.30
CA LYS A 75 -3.35 5.52 24.62
C LYS A 75 -2.21 6.24 25.33
N THR A 76 -1.15 6.54 24.59
CA THR A 76 0.00 7.26 25.15
C THR A 76 -0.37 8.68 25.57
N THR A 77 -1.18 9.34 24.76
CA THR A 77 -1.66 10.69 25.05
C THR A 77 -2.58 10.70 26.29
N MET A 78 -3.43 9.71 26.42
CA MET A 78 -4.30 9.56 27.59
C MET A 78 -3.50 9.36 28.87
N LEU A 79 -2.48 8.51 28.86
CA LEU A 79 -1.60 8.29 30.00
C LEU A 79 -0.85 9.56 30.39
N THR A 80 -0.46 10.37 29.41
CA THR A 80 0.15 11.67 29.66
C THR A 80 -0.88 12.65 30.25
N GLY A 81 -2.13 12.58 29.81
CA GLY A 81 -3.23 13.36 30.36
C GLY A 81 -3.55 13.04 31.82
N GLU A 82 -3.37 11.79 32.24
CA GLU A 82 -3.57 11.37 33.62
C GLU A 82 -2.64 12.06 34.61
N SER A 83 -1.50 12.52 34.17
CA SER A 83 -0.60 13.30 35.00
C SER A 83 -1.21 14.64 35.45
N ASN A 84 -2.27 15.08 34.81
CA ASN A 84 -3.03 16.28 35.17
C ASN A 84 -4.35 15.90 35.81
N VAL A 85 -4.31 15.11 36.88
CA VAL A 85 -5.47 14.58 37.62
C VAL A 85 -6.39 15.67 38.15
N GLU A 86 -5.92 16.90 38.28
CA GLU A 86 -6.67 18.02 38.80
C GLU A 86 -7.68 18.63 37.82
N ASP A 87 -7.59 18.25 36.52
CA ASP A 87 -8.51 18.75 35.53
C ASP A 87 -9.14 17.62 34.71
N PRO A 88 -10.25 17.04 35.19
CA PRO A 88 -10.97 15.98 34.49
C PRO A 88 -11.54 16.41 33.13
N HIS A 89 -11.77 17.69 32.93
CA HIS A 89 -12.24 18.21 31.64
C HIS A 89 -11.18 18.13 30.54
N SER A 90 -9.93 18.38 30.87
CA SER A 90 -8.81 18.21 29.95
C SER A 90 -8.68 16.78 29.45
N GLN A 91 -8.86 15.80 30.34
CA GLN A 91 -8.80 14.39 29.96
C GLN A 91 -9.90 14.01 28.99
N VAL A 92 -11.13 14.44 29.26
CA VAL A 92 -12.29 14.17 28.39
C VAL A 92 -12.12 14.82 27.03
N GLU A 93 -11.67 16.06 26.99
CA GLU A 93 -11.38 16.76 25.74
C GLU A 93 -10.28 16.07 24.93
N THR A 94 -9.25 15.60 25.60
CA THR A 94 -8.14 14.88 24.96
C THR A 94 -8.63 13.58 24.33
N GLU A 95 -9.43 12.81 25.06
CA GLU A 95 -10.04 11.59 24.53
C GLU A 95 -10.90 11.86 23.29
N THR A 96 -11.75 12.86 23.37
CA THR A 96 -12.63 13.24 22.25
C THR A 96 -11.82 13.69 21.03
N SER A 97 -10.83 14.52 21.24
CA SER A 97 -9.92 14.98 20.19
C SER A 97 -9.22 13.80 19.52
N ASN A 98 -8.72 12.86 20.31
CA ASN A 98 -7.99 11.71 19.79
C ASN A 98 -8.88 10.76 19.00
N VAL A 99 -10.13 10.60 19.39
CA VAL A 99 -11.11 9.81 18.63
C VAL A 99 -11.34 10.40 17.25
N TYR A 100 -11.46 11.72 17.15
CA TYR A 100 -11.64 12.39 15.86
C TYR A 100 -10.40 12.39 14.98
N GLY A 101 -9.23 12.39 15.60
CA GLY A 101 -7.96 12.40 14.87
C GLY A 101 -7.40 11.02 14.54
N GLN A 102 -8.04 9.92 14.98
CA GLN A 102 -7.55 8.59 14.73
C GLN A 102 -7.77 8.15 13.28
N PRO A 103 -6.74 7.61 12.61
CA PRO A 103 -6.93 6.99 11.31
C PRO A 103 -7.72 5.68 11.44
N TRP A 104 -8.57 5.42 10.46
CA TRP A 104 -9.31 4.18 10.34
C TRP A 104 -8.53 3.18 9.51
N VAL A 105 -8.40 1.97 9.96
CA VAL A 105 -7.55 0.94 9.34
C VAL A 105 -8.37 -0.29 9.00
N ASP A 106 -8.14 -0.83 7.83
CA ASP A 106 -8.67 -2.13 7.43
C ASP A 106 -7.70 -3.23 7.90
N ARG A 107 -7.98 -3.78 9.07
CA ARG A 107 -7.13 -4.83 9.67
C ARG A 107 -7.38 -6.23 9.10
N GLY A 108 -8.47 -6.40 8.36
CA GLY A 108 -8.82 -7.65 7.70
C GLY A 108 -8.24 -7.81 6.32
N MET A 109 -7.47 -6.84 5.83
CA MET A 109 -6.92 -6.87 4.49
C MET A 109 -5.97 -8.07 4.31
N PRO A 110 -6.23 -8.98 3.34
CA PRO A 110 -5.39 -10.16 3.14
C PRO A 110 -4.02 -9.84 2.56
N GLY A 111 -3.92 -8.78 1.77
CA GLY A 111 -2.67 -8.30 1.20
C GLY A 111 -2.78 -6.85 0.81
N ARG A 112 -1.66 -6.25 0.43
CA ARG A 112 -1.60 -4.84 0.01
C ARG A 112 -1.08 -4.72 -1.41
N LEU A 113 -1.65 -3.79 -2.15
CA LEU A 113 -1.19 -3.42 -3.48
C LEU A 113 -0.50 -2.05 -3.42
N PHE A 114 0.70 -2.03 -3.97
CA PHE A 114 1.51 -0.82 -4.09
C PHE A 114 1.68 -0.41 -5.54
#